data_a9bb39a35aae687f46c217dc96bfb10b
#
_entry.id   a9bb39a35aae687f46c217dc96bfb10b
#
_cell.length_a   1.000
_cell.length_b   1.000
_cell.length_c   1.000
_cell.angle_alpha   90.00
_cell.angle_beta   90.00
_cell.angle_gamma   90.00
#
_symmetry.space_group_name_H-M   'P 1'
#
loop_
_entity.id
_entity.type
_entity.pdbx_description
1 polymer ?
#
loop_
_entity_poly.entity_id
_entity_poly.type
_entity_poly.pdbx_seq_one_letter_code
_entity_poly.pdbx_strand_id
1 'polypeptide(L)'
;MIGLFLAVGVITPSLAGECDSKKLEPVFNLMAQRTMLMKGVAAYKFTQKQQIYDATTELKVLNNVRKIATTNKLDASDLMVFAQIQMDQAKQIQQYWLTYWDAHTEDQPDPGITPGIDSLRQQIDAIDAKLYTQLIANLPNLQICSQAEMRKQMNTAYAGIHGIPSAPDYNALVVSALSNIAPIGQQ
;
A
#
# COMPACT_ATOMS: atom_id res chain seq x y z
N MET A 1 -1.70 -49.41 48.50
CA MET A 1 -0.79 -48.43 47.94
C MET A 1 -1.31 -47.99 46.59
N ILE A 2 -1.90 -46.82 46.47
CA ILE A 2 -2.48 -46.31 45.26
C ILE A 2 -1.47 -45.28 44.72
N GLY A 3 -0.80 -45.59 43.60
CA GLY A 3 0.17 -44.72 42.97
C GLY A 3 -0.54 -43.61 42.12
N LEU A 4 -0.35 -42.37 42.50
CA LEU A 4 -0.84 -41.19 41.81
C LEU A 4 0.13 -40.87 40.67
N PHE A 5 -0.23 -41.12 39.39
CA PHE A 5 0.52 -40.69 38.21
C PHE A 5 0.17 -39.21 37.95
N LEU A 6 1.09 -38.32 38.24
CA LEU A 6 1.04 -36.93 37.76
C LEU A 6 1.48 -36.90 36.30
N ALA A 7 0.52 -36.67 35.40
CA ALA A 7 0.81 -36.34 33.98
C ALA A 7 1.35 -34.90 33.91
N VAL A 8 2.65 -34.74 33.71
CA VAL A 8 3.26 -33.46 33.35
C VAL A 8 2.93 -33.17 31.88
N GLY A 9 1.96 -32.30 31.67
CA GLY A 9 1.65 -31.76 30.36
C GLY A 9 2.84 -30.92 29.86
N VAL A 10 3.54 -31.40 28.85
CA VAL A 10 4.56 -30.63 28.13
C VAL A 10 3.82 -29.57 27.31
N ILE A 11 3.82 -28.33 27.80
CA ILE A 11 3.38 -27.15 27.03
C ILE A 11 4.48 -26.93 25.98
N THR A 12 4.28 -27.43 24.76
CA THR A 12 5.13 -27.04 23.64
C THR A 12 4.86 -25.57 23.35
N PRO A 13 5.88 -24.68 23.40
CA PRO A 13 5.69 -23.31 22.99
C PRO A 13 5.29 -23.33 21.51
N SER A 14 4.12 -22.77 21.21
CA SER A 14 3.75 -22.44 19.83
C SER A 14 4.86 -21.55 19.28
N LEU A 15 5.59 -22.01 18.27
CA LEU A 15 6.52 -21.17 17.52
C LEU A 15 5.68 -20.14 16.74
N ALA A 16 5.24 -19.08 17.44
CA ALA A 16 4.84 -17.86 16.77
C ALA A 16 6.08 -17.43 15.97
N GLY A 17 5.95 -17.41 14.62
CA GLY A 17 7.07 -17.09 13.75
C GLY A 17 7.69 -15.75 14.16
N GLU A 18 9.03 -15.66 14.09
CA GLU A 18 9.72 -14.40 14.31
C GLU A 18 9.51 -13.46 13.12
N CYS A 19 9.32 -12.16 13.38
CA CYS A 19 9.19 -11.17 12.32
C CYS A 19 10.46 -11.11 11.47
N ASP A 20 10.34 -11.39 10.19
CA ASP A 20 11.38 -11.13 9.20
C ASP A 20 11.04 -9.87 8.40
N SER A 21 11.39 -8.71 8.95
CA SER A 21 11.07 -7.42 8.34
C SER A 21 11.70 -7.22 6.95
N LYS A 22 12.78 -7.93 6.60
CA LYS A 22 13.41 -7.88 5.27
C LYS A 22 12.47 -8.43 4.19
N LYS A 23 11.62 -9.39 4.52
CA LYS A 23 10.62 -9.91 3.58
C LYS A 23 9.54 -8.88 3.23
N LEU A 24 9.36 -7.84 4.03
CA LEU A 24 8.42 -6.75 3.78
C LEU A 24 9.01 -5.62 2.91
N GLU A 25 10.34 -5.57 2.75
CA GLU A 25 11.01 -4.56 1.93
C GLU A 25 10.46 -4.47 0.50
N PRO A 26 10.22 -5.59 -0.24
CA PRO A 26 9.61 -5.52 -1.57
C PRO A 26 8.21 -4.89 -1.58
N VAL A 27 7.40 -5.11 -0.53
CA VAL A 27 6.06 -4.51 -0.41
C VAL A 27 6.17 -2.99 -0.33
N PHE A 28 6.99 -2.46 0.58
CA PHE A 28 7.16 -1.01 0.75
C PHE A 28 7.84 -0.35 -0.44
N ASN A 29 8.81 -1.03 -1.08
CA ASN A 29 9.46 -0.52 -2.29
C ASN A 29 8.48 -0.43 -3.48
N LEU A 30 7.56 -1.37 -3.64
CA LEU A 30 6.53 -1.32 -4.69
C LEU A 30 5.50 -0.22 -4.39
N MET A 31 5.12 -0.02 -3.13
CA MET A 31 4.29 1.11 -2.72
C MET A 31 4.97 2.44 -3.05
N ALA A 32 6.27 2.57 -2.78
CA ALA A 32 7.05 3.76 -3.11
C ALA A 32 7.14 4.01 -4.63
N GLN A 33 7.41 2.96 -5.42
CA GLN A 33 7.43 3.05 -6.88
C GLN A 33 6.09 3.54 -7.44
N ARG A 34 4.98 2.99 -6.94
CA ARG A 34 3.63 3.43 -7.29
C ARG A 34 3.42 4.91 -6.96
N THR A 35 3.85 5.32 -5.80
CA THR A 35 3.76 6.69 -5.28
C THR A 35 4.54 7.69 -6.14
N MET A 36 5.75 7.33 -6.60
CA MET A 36 6.57 8.17 -7.49
C MET A 36 5.90 8.46 -8.84
N LEU A 37 5.06 7.56 -9.36
CA LEU A 37 4.32 7.80 -10.60
C LEU A 37 3.25 8.89 -10.46
N MET A 38 2.84 9.24 -9.25
CA MET A 38 1.75 10.21 -9.00
C MET A 38 2.13 11.63 -9.43
N LYS A 39 3.42 11.99 -9.46
CA LYS A 39 3.87 13.25 -10.07
C LYS A 39 3.56 13.29 -11.58
N GLY A 40 3.82 12.20 -12.30
CA GLY A 40 3.50 12.09 -13.73
C GLY A 40 2.00 12.15 -14.00
N VAL A 41 1.19 11.47 -13.15
CA VAL A 41 -0.28 11.54 -13.24
C VAL A 41 -0.78 12.96 -13.00
N ALA A 42 -0.23 13.65 -11.99
CA ALA A 42 -0.54 15.05 -11.73
C ALA A 42 -0.15 15.96 -12.92
N ALA A 43 1.03 15.76 -13.50
CA ALA A 43 1.49 16.52 -14.66
C ALA A 43 0.56 16.37 -15.86
N TYR A 44 0.14 15.12 -16.16
CA TYR A 44 -0.85 14.88 -17.21
C TYR A 44 -2.17 15.62 -16.93
N LYS A 45 -2.71 15.50 -15.71
CA LYS A 45 -3.98 16.15 -15.33
C LYS A 45 -3.86 17.67 -15.37
N PHE A 46 -2.72 18.23 -14.94
CA PHE A 46 -2.44 19.66 -15.01
C PHE A 46 -2.47 20.16 -16.46
N THR A 47 -1.72 19.50 -17.36
CA THR A 47 -1.64 19.90 -18.78
C THR A 47 -2.94 19.71 -19.51
N GLN A 48 -3.76 18.70 -19.14
CA GLN A 48 -5.06 18.42 -19.74
C GLN A 48 -6.24 19.09 -19.01
N LYS A 49 -5.98 19.89 -17.97
CA LYS A 49 -7.00 20.56 -17.12
C LYS A 49 -8.04 19.58 -16.57
N GLN A 50 -7.59 18.41 -16.18
CA GLN A 50 -8.45 17.36 -15.63
C GLN A 50 -8.49 17.42 -14.09
N GLN A 51 -9.63 17.02 -13.52
CA GLN A 51 -9.76 16.89 -12.08
C GLN A 51 -8.96 15.69 -11.54
N ILE A 52 -8.49 15.80 -10.28
CA ILE A 52 -7.77 14.70 -9.60
C ILE A 52 -8.71 13.50 -9.40
N TYR A 53 -9.94 13.75 -8.96
CA TYR A 53 -10.92 12.70 -8.70
C TYR A 53 -11.42 12.07 -10.01
N ASP A 54 -11.38 10.74 -10.07
CA ASP A 54 -11.85 9.93 -11.21
C ASP A 54 -12.60 8.71 -10.65
N ALA A 55 -13.90 8.89 -10.42
CA ALA A 55 -14.78 7.87 -9.85
C ALA A 55 -14.76 6.55 -10.65
N THR A 56 -14.69 6.64 -11.99
CA THR A 56 -14.68 5.47 -12.86
C THR A 56 -13.41 4.65 -12.65
N THR A 57 -12.26 5.31 -12.58
CA THR A 57 -10.97 4.64 -12.31
C THR A 57 -10.94 4.06 -10.90
N GLU A 58 -11.41 4.81 -9.88
CA GLU A 58 -11.42 4.30 -8.49
C GLU A 58 -12.32 3.05 -8.36
N LEU A 59 -13.51 3.07 -8.96
CA LEU A 59 -14.40 1.91 -8.97
C LEU A 59 -13.77 0.69 -9.66
N LYS A 60 -13.06 0.90 -10.77
CA LYS A 60 -12.32 -0.17 -11.47
C LYS A 60 -11.24 -0.78 -10.58
N VAL A 61 -10.48 0.04 -9.87
CA VAL A 61 -9.46 -0.42 -8.91
C VAL A 61 -10.10 -1.27 -7.81
N LEU A 62 -11.14 -0.78 -7.15
CA LEU A 62 -11.83 -1.51 -6.08
C LEU A 62 -12.41 -2.84 -6.53
N ASN A 63 -13.00 -2.90 -7.72
CA ASN A 63 -13.52 -4.14 -8.30
C ASN A 63 -12.40 -5.16 -8.58
N ASN A 64 -11.24 -4.69 -9.07
CA ASN A 64 -10.07 -5.54 -9.27
C ASN A 64 -9.53 -6.08 -7.94
N VAL A 65 -9.41 -5.23 -6.94
CA VAL A 65 -8.95 -5.61 -5.59
C VAL A 65 -9.88 -6.63 -4.95
N ARG A 66 -11.21 -6.44 -5.07
CA ARG A 66 -12.19 -7.45 -4.61
C ARG A 66 -11.97 -8.80 -5.29
N LYS A 67 -11.72 -8.81 -6.59
CA LYS A 67 -11.42 -10.05 -7.33
C LYS A 67 -10.13 -10.72 -6.82
N ILE A 68 -9.07 -9.94 -6.57
CA ILE A 68 -7.81 -10.43 -5.99
C ILE A 68 -8.08 -11.08 -4.62
N ALA A 69 -8.81 -10.41 -3.72
CA ALA A 69 -9.16 -10.93 -2.41
C ALA A 69 -9.92 -12.26 -2.52
N THR A 70 -10.97 -12.30 -3.33
CA THR A 70 -11.78 -13.52 -3.52
C THR A 70 -10.95 -14.68 -4.05
N THR A 71 -10.09 -14.43 -5.05
CA THR A 71 -9.24 -15.47 -5.65
C THR A 71 -8.25 -16.06 -4.64
N ASN A 72 -7.76 -15.24 -3.71
CA ASN A 72 -6.77 -15.61 -2.71
C ASN A 72 -7.38 -15.96 -1.34
N LYS A 73 -8.70 -16.04 -1.23
CA LYS A 73 -9.45 -16.34 0.00
C LYS A 73 -9.14 -15.36 1.15
N LEU A 74 -8.94 -14.09 0.81
CA LEU A 74 -8.74 -12.99 1.76
C LEU A 74 -10.06 -12.29 2.03
N ASP A 75 -10.16 -11.62 3.18
CA ASP A 75 -11.26 -10.68 3.42
C ASP A 75 -11.18 -9.51 2.43
N ALA A 76 -12.26 -9.33 1.68
CA ALA A 76 -12.29 -8.30 0.64
C ALA A 76 -12.35 -6.90 1.24
N SER A 77 -12.93 -6.74 2.43
CA SER A 77 -13.05 -5.45 3.11
C SER A 77 -11.68 -4.91 3.48
N ASP A 78 -10.81 -5.75 4.07
CA ASP A 78 -9.47 -5.36 4.50
C ASP A 78 -8.62 -4.93 3.32
N LEU A 79 -8.62 -5.73 2.24
CA LEU A 79 -7.83 -5.41 1.06
C LEU A 79 -8.36 -4.16 0.35
N MET A 80 -9.68 -3.94 0.35
CA MET A 80 -10.29 -2.73 -0.21
C MET A 80 -9.98 -1.49 0.62
N VAL A 81 -9.94 -1.59 1.97
CA VAL A 81 -9.51 -0.49 2.85
C VAL A 81 -8.08 -0.09 2.53
N PHE A 82 -7.16 -1.07 2.41
CA PHE A 82 -5.79 -0.78 2.00
C PHE A 82 -5.72 -0.07 0.63
N ALA A 83 -6.46 -0.57 -0.37
CA ALA A 83 -6.50 0.04 -1.69
C ALA A 83 -7.07 1.48 -1.65
N GLN A 84 -8.10 1.73 -0.85
CA GLN A 84 -8.67 3.06 -0.69
C GLN A 84 -7.65 4.04 -0.11
N ILE A 85 -6.90 3.63 0.92
CA ILE A 85 -5.84 4.45 1.52
C ILE A 85 -4.77 4.78 0.47
N GLN A 86 -4.38 3.81 -0.38
CA GLN A 86 -3.43 4.04 -1.47
C GLN A 86 -3.97 5.02 -2.53
N MET A 87 -5.26 4.99 -2.83
CA MET A 87 -5.90 5.95 -3.75
C MET A 87 -5.98 7.34 -3.14
N ASP A 88 -6.28 7.44 -1.84
CA ASP A 88 -6.33 8.72 -1.13
C ASP A 88 -4.94 9.37 -1.04
N GLN A 89 -3.89 8.58 -0.79
CA GLN A 89 -2.51 9.04 -0.88
C GLN A 89 -2.17 9.56 -2.27
N ALA A 90 -2.55 8.83 -3.31
CA ALA A 90 -2.31 9.22 -4.68
C ALA A 90 -2.96 10.57 -5.02
N LYS A 91 -4.19 10.81 -4.54
CA LYS A 91 -4.87 12.10 -4.70
C LYS A 91 -4.17 13.24 -3.97
N GLN A 92 -3.70 13.01 -2.74
CA GLN A 92 -2.98 14.02 -1.95
C GLN A 92 -1.65 14.41 -2.61
N ILE A 93 -0.91 13.44 -3.15
CA ILE A 93 0.34 13.70 -3.87
C ILE A 93 0.07 14.48 -5.16
N GLN A 94 -0.98 14.12 -5.91
CA GLN A 94 -1.38 14.88 -7.09
C GLN A 94 -1.76 16.32 -6.71
N GLN A 95 -2.53 16.52 -5.63
CA GLN A 95 -2.89 17.86 -5.14
C GLN A 95 -1.67 18.68 -4.74
N TYR A 96 -0.71 18.05 -4.05
CA TYR A 96 0.56 18.70 -3.72
C TYR A 96 1.25 19.25 -4.98
N TRP A 97 1.37 18.46 -6.05
CA TRP A 97 2.04 18.88 -7.27
C TRP A 97 1.26 19.96 -8.03
N LEU A 98 -0.07 19.88 -8.07
CA LEU A 98 -0.88 20.94 -8.67
C LEU A 98 -0.67 22.27 -7.94
N THR A 99 -0.74 22.25 -6.61
CA THR A 99 -0.51 23.46 -5.79
C THR A 99 0.91 23.98 -5.95
N TYR A 100 1.90 23.10 -6.04
CA TYR A 100 3.29 23.50 -6.27
C TYR A 100 3.45 24.22 -7.60
N TRP A 101 2.92 23.68 -8.69
CA TRP A 101 3.02 24.29 -10.01
C TRP A 101 2.20 25.58 -10.18
N ASP A 102 1.12 25.72 -9.43
CA ASP A 102 0.39 26.99 -9.39
C ASP A 102 1.23 28.13 -8.77
N ALA A 103 2.09 27.78 -7.80
CA ALA A 103 2.99 28.72 -7.13
C ALA A 103 4.36 28.91 -7.84
N HIS A 104 4.77 27.93 -8.66
CA HIS A 104 6.10 27.88 -9.33
C HIS A 104 5.89 27.65 -10.83
N THR A 105 5.54 28.71 -11.54
CA THR A 105 5.17 28.64 -12.97
C THR A 105 6.34 28.21 -13.86
N GLU A 106 7.57 28.46 -13.44
CA GLU A 106 8.81 28.03 -14.10
C GLU A 106 9.02 26.51 -14.07
N ASP A 107 8.42 25.82 -13.10
CA ASP A 107 8.52 24.36 -12.92
C ASP A 107 7.31 23.60 -13.47
N GLN A 108 6.37 24.30 -14.12
CA GLN A 108 5.17 23.66 -14.67
C GLN A 108 5.52 22.60 -15.71
N PRO A 109 4.77 21.48 -15.75
CA PRO A 109 5.02 20.40 -16.71
C PRO A 109 4.78 20.88 -18.14
N ASP A 110 5.71 20.53 -19.03
CA ASP A 110 5.58 20.77 -20.46
C ASP A 110 4.65 19.68 -21.08
N PRO A 111 3.56 20.10 -21.73
CA PRO A 111 2.67 19.15 -22.42
C PRO A 111 3.37 18.28 -23.47
N GLY A 112 4.44 18.80 -24.11
CA GLY A 112 5.17 18.10 -25.18
C GLY A 112 5.99 16.90 -24.70
N ILE A 113 6.36 16.87 -23.41
CA ILE A 113 7.17 15.79 -22.82
C ILE A 113 6.47 15.06 -21.69
N THR A 114 5.26 15.49 -21.31
CA THR A 114 4.49 14.83 -20.25
C THR A 114 4.01 13.46 -20.72
N PRO A 115 4.26 12.37 -19.98
CA PRO A 115 3.81 11.03 -20.36
C PRO A 115 2.29 10.95 -20.48
N GLY A 116 1.81 10.21 -21.50
CA GLY A 116 0.38 9.96 -21.65
C GLY A 116 -0.19 9.12 -20.50
N ILE A 117 -1.46 9.38 -20.16
CA ILE A 117 -2.12 8.71 -19.02
C ILE A 117 -2.18 7.19 -19.17
N ASP A 118 -2.34 6.66 -20.38
CA ASP A 118 -2.42 5.22 -20.59
C ASP A 118 -1.09 4.52 -20.29
N SER A 119 0.05 5.14 -20.64
CA SER A 119 1.37 4.64 -20.28
C SER A 119 1.58 4.64 -18.76
N LEU A 120 1.15 5.70 -18.07
CA LEU A 120 1.24 5.79 -16.62
C LEU A 120 0.33 4.74 -15.93
N ARG A 121 -0.88 4.55 -16.43
CA ARG A 121 -1.81 3.52 -15.92
C ARG A 121 -1.25 2.11 -16.11
N GLN A 122 -0.67 1.81 -17.25
CA GLN A 122 -0.02 0.50 -17.48
C GLN A 122 1.13 0.25 -16.51
N GLN A 123 1.95 1.26 -16.20
CA GLN A 123 3.01 1.15 -15.20
C GLN A 123 2.44 0.93 -13.79
N ILE A 124 1.38 1.68 -13.42
CA ILE A 124 0.70 1.52 -12.13
C ILE A 124 0.11 0.11 -12.02
N ASP A 125 -0.61 -0.36 -13.03
CA ASP A 125 -1.22 -1.71 -13.05
C ASP A 125 -0.15 -2.81 -12.91
N ALA A 126 1.01 -2.64 -13.56
CA ALA A 126 2.12 -3.59 -13.47
C ALA A 126 2.77 -3.61 -12.06
N ILE A 127 2.87 -2.44 -11.41
CA ILE A 127 3.36 -2.32 -10.02
C ILE A 127 2.33 -2.92 -9.06
N ASP A 128 1.05 -2.59 -9.23
CA ASP A 128 -0.04 -3.09 -8.37
C ASP A 128 -0.12 -4.62 -8.43
N ALA A 129 0.02 -5.23 -9.60
CA ALA A 129 0.05 -6.69 -9.73
C ALA A 129 1.19 -7.33 -8.92
N LYS A 130 2.39 -6.74 -8.95
CA LYS A 130 3.54 -7.19 -8.14
C LYS A 130 3.31 -6.92 -6.66
N LEU A 131 2.76 -5.76 -6.31
CA LEU A 131 2.48 -5.36 -4.92
C LEU A 131 1.53 -6.37 -4.26
N TYR A 132 0.39 -6.67 -4.87
CA TYR A 132 -0.55 -7.64 -4.32
C TYR A 132 0.04 -9.04 -4.25
N THR A 133 0.86 -9.45 -5.22
CA THR A 133 1.59 -10.74 -5.16
C THR A 133 2.53 -10.79 -3.95
N GLN A 134 3.33 -9.74 -3.73
CA GLN A 134 4.27 -9.69 -2.59
C GLN A 134 3.53 -9.58 -1.25
N LEU A 135 2.44 -8.82 -1.20
CA LEU A 135 1.62 -8.68 -0.02
C LEU A 135 1.03 -10.03 0.41
N ILE A 136 0.44 -10.78 -0.51
CA ILE A 136 -0.15 -12.09 -0.25
C ILE A 136 0.92 -13.10 0.18
N ALA A 137 2.06 -13.11 -0.49
CA ALA A 137 3.17 -14.01 -0.14
C ALA A 137 3.77 -13.72 1.25
N ASN A 138 3.60 -12.50 1.77
CA ASN A 138 4.18 -12.06 3.03
C ASN A 138 3.14 -11.79 4.14
N LEU A 139 1.90 -12.23 3.98
CA LEU A 139 0.83 -12.06 4.98
C LEU A 139 1.26 -12.45 6.41
N PRO A 140 1.94 -13.61 6.65
CA PRO A 140 2.37 -13.94 8.01
C PRO A 140 3.30 -12.88 8.61
N ASN A 141 4.24 -12.32 7.84
CA ASN A 141 5.12 -11.25 8.32
C ASN A 141 4.37 -9.94 8.57
N LEU A 142 3.38 -9.60 7.75
CA LEU A 142 2.54 -8.42 7.96
C LEU A 142 1.73 -8.50 9.26
N GLN A 143 1.36 -9.70 9.68
CA GLN A 143 0.59 -9.94 10.91
C GLN A 143 1.45 -10.01 12.17
N ILE A 144 2.70 -10.51 12.08
CA ILE A 144 3.57 -10.71 13.25
C ILE A 144 4.58 -9.57 13.46
N CYS A 145 4.96 -8.83 12.40
CA CYS A 145 5.86 -7.70 12.52
C CYS A 145 5.19 -6.53 13.25
N SER A 146 5.94 -5.88 14.13
CA SER A 146 5.42 -4.72 14.83
C SER A 146 5.14 -3.56 13.87
N GLN A 147 4.12 -2.77 14.20
CA GLN A 147 3.82 -1.56 13.42
C GLN A 147 4.99 -0.58 13.38
N ALA A 148 5.84 -0.56 14.43
CA ALA A 148 7.03 0.30 14.47
C ALA A 148 8.07 -0.11 13.42
N GLU A 149 8.32 -1.42 13.27
CA GLU A 149 9.22 -1.95 12.22
C GLU A 149 8.68 -1.69 10.83
N MET A 150 7.39 -1.92 10.60
CA MET A 150 6.76 -1.65 9.31
C MET A 150 6.80 -0.16 8.95
N ARG A 151 6.52 0.74 9.91
CA ARG A 151 6.66 2.20 9.70
C ARG A 151 8.09 2.60 9.36
N LYS A 152 9.09 1.99 10.02
CA LYS A 152 10.51 2.24 9.70
C LYS A 152 10.83 1.85 8.26
N GLN A 153 10.40 0.68 7.81
CA GLN A 153 10.57 0.22 6.42
C GLN A 153 9.88 1.16 5.43
N MET A 154 8.64 1.53 5.70
CA MET A 154 7.87 2.43 4.85
C MET A 154 8.54 3.81 4.76
N ASN A 155 8.97 4.39 5.88
CA ASN A 155 9.67 5.68 5.89
C ASN A 155 10.97 5.64 5.09
N THR A 156 11.70 4.51 5.15
CA THR A 156 12.90 4.31 4.35
C THR A 156 12.58 4.26 2.86
N ALA A 157 11.56 3.50 2.47
CA ALA A 157 11.14 3.37 1.06
C ALA A 157 10.60 4.68 0.49
N TYR A 158 9.96 5.51 1.32
CA TYR A 158 9.34 6.77 0.91
C TYR A 158 10.28 7.98 1.01
N ALA A 159 11.52 7.78 1.46
CA ALA A 159 12.48 8.87 1.61
C ALA A 159 12.67 9.63 0.28
N GLY A 160 12.56 10.96 0.33
CA GLY A 160 12.71 11.82 -0.84
C GLY A 160 11.51 11.89 -1.79
N ILE A 161 10.39 11.22 -1.49
CA ILE A 161 9.16 11.37 -2.27
C ILE A 161 8.37 12.58 -1.73
N HIS A 162 8.12 13.56 -2.62
CA HIS A 162 7.38 14.76 -2.26
C HIS A 162 5.86 14.55 -2.28
N GLY A 163 5.15 15.30 -1.45
CA GLY A 163 3.69 15.31 -1.39
C GLY A 163 3.06 14.17 -0.59
N ILE A 164 3.87 13.32 0.03
CA ILE A 164 3.35 12.32 0.96
C ILE A 164 2.77 13.03 2.18
N PRO A 165 1.57 12.64 2.64
CA PRO A 165 0.99 13.21 3.85
C PRO A 165 1.94 13.06 5.04
N SER A 166 2.31 14.20 5.65
CA SER A 166 3.28 14.26 6.74
C SER A 166 2.69 13.92 8.11
N ALA A 167 1.38 13.67 8.20
CA ALA A 167 0.74 13.36 9.45
C ALA A 167 1.27 12.02 10.01
N PRO A 168 1.76 11.97 11.25
CA PRO A 168 2.21 10.74 11.90
C PRO A 168 1.15 9.64 11.84
N ASP A 169 -0.11 10.03 11.90
CA ASP A 169 -1.28 9.15 11.86
C ASP A 169 -1.49 8.50 10.50
N TYR A 170 -1.06 9.13 9.40
CA TYR A 170 -1.21 8.55 8.07
C TYR A 170 -0.38 7.27 7.92
N ASN A 171 0.89 7.31 8.31
CA ASN A 171 1.77 6.13 8.26
C ASN A 171 1.26 5.02 9.20
N ALA A 172 0.69 5.39 10.34
CA ALA A 172 0.04 4.44 11.23
C ALA A 172 -1.19 3.80 10.58
N LEU A 173 -2.00 4.59 9.85
CA LEU A 173 -3.18 4.09 9.14
C LEU A 173 -2.81 3.07 8.04
N VAL A 174 -1.80 3.38 7.22
CA VAL A 174 -1.31 2.48 6.17
C VAL A 174 -0.83 1.15 6.76
N VAL A 175 0.00 1.23 7.80
CA VAL A 175 0.56 0.04 8.44
C VAL A 175 -0.53 -0.77 9.14
N SER A 176 -1.49 -0.12 9.80
CA SER A 176 -2.64 -0.79 10.39
C SER A 176 -3.47 -1.53 9.34
N ALA A 177 -3.75 -0.88 8.20
CA ALA A 177 -4.48 -1.52 7.11
C ALA A 177 -3.75 -2.76 6.56
N LEU A 178 -2.41 -2.67 6.41
CA LEU A 178 -1.59 -3.82 6.00
C LEU A 178 -1.65 -4.98 6.99
N SER A 179 -1.55 -4.67 8.31
CA SER A 179 -1.57 -5.68 9.37
C SER A 179 -2.93 -6.38 9.51
N ASN A 180 -4.01 -5.72 9.11
CA ASN A 180 -5.36 -6.24 9.22
C ASN A 180 -5.76 -7.15 8.04
N ILE A 181 -4.98 -7.19 6.96
CA ILE A 181 -5.28 -8.06 5.84
C ILE A 181 -5.17 -9.52 6.30
N ALA A 182 -6.30 -10.23 6.27
CA ALA A 182 -6.39 -11.59 6.79
C ALA A 182 -7.12 -12.53 5.82
N PRO A 183 -6.89 -13.86 5.93
CA PRO A 183 -7.73 -14.86 5.31
C PRO A 183 -9.18 -14.81 5.85
N ILE A 184 -10.15 -15.20 5.01
CA ILE A 184 -11.57 -15.29 5.40
C ILE A 184 -11.70 -16.19 6.64
N GLY A 185 -12.38 -15.67 7.67
CA GLY A 185 -12.69 -16.42 8.90
C GLY A 185 -11.60 -16.43 9.97
N GLN A 186 -10.58 -15.57 9.86
CA GLN A 186 -9.52 -15.41 10.87
C GLN A 186 -9.59 -14.07 11.62
N GLN A 187 -10.73 -13.40 11.59
CA GLN A 187 -10.98 -12.17 12.38
C GLN A 187 -11.51 -12.49 13.76
#